data_ac94e7b82f343d269f98c6e8a8b9cb06
#
_entry.id   ac94e7b82f343d269f98c6e8a8b9cb06
#
_cell.length_a   1.000
_cell.length_b   1.000
_cell.length_c   1.000
_cell.angle_alpha   90.00
_cell.angle_beta   90.00
_cell.angle_gamma   90.00
#
_symmetry.space_group_name_H-M   'P 1'
#
loop_
_entity.id
_entity.type
_entity.pdbx_description
1 polymer ?
#
loop_
_entity_poly.entity_id
_entity_poly.type
_entity_poly.pdbx_seq_one_letter_code
_entity_poly.pdbx_strand_id
1 'polypeptide(L)'
;MKFDRRISRRSFLAAAGVTSAALALTACGGSSSSTAASSAASGASSAAAGTAQGGTLNIMLETEVQSLDPQVATDGTSFEVIADYTDGLMQMDADGAAVPAMAETYDISEDGKTYTFHLRDAKWSNGEAVTAADFVFGWQRAVDPATASEYSYMLSDIGQVVNAAEIIAGEKPVTDLGVTAVDDKTLEVQLLSLIHI
;
A
#
# COMPACT_ATOMS: atom_id res chain seq x y z
N MET A 1 -31.47 -23.47 8.75
CA MET A 1 -31.01 -23.51 7.34
C MET A 1 -29.82 -22.56 7.21
N LYS A 2 -28.61 -23.10 7.04
CA LYS A 2 -27.39 -22.32 6.85
C LYS A 2 -27.20 -22.15 5.35
N PHE A 3 -27.30 -20.91 4.86
CA PHE A 3 -26.90 -20.55 3.50
C PHE A 3 -25.45 -20.08 3.53
N ASP A 4 -24.54 -21.01 3.29
CA ASP A 4 -23.13 -20.72 3.07
C ASP A 4 -22.83 -20.92 1.57
N ARG A 5 -23.05 -19.87 0.77
CA ARG A 5 -22.61 -19.80 -0.62
C ARG A 5 -21.70 -18.58 -0.80
N ARG A 6 -20.42 -18.80 -0.62
CA ARG A 6 -19.40 -17.86 -1.09
C ARG A 6 -19.39 -17.86 -2.62
N ILE A 7 -19.90 -16.82 -3.22
CA ILE A 7 -19.83 -16.62 -4.68
C ILE A 7 -18.42 -16.14 -4.99
N SER A 8 -17.62 -17.00 -5.62
CA SER A 8 -16.27 -16.65 -6.09
C SER A 8 -16.36 -15.66 -7.25
N ARG A 9 -15.45 -14.69 -7.30
CA ARG A 9 -15.32 -13.70 -8.41
C ARG A 9 -15.21 -14.38 -9.77
N ARG A 10 -14.62 -15.58 -9.86
CA ARG A 10 -14.56 -16.39 -11.10
C ARG A 10 -15.93 -16.88 -11.57
N SER A 11 -16.84 -17.20 -10.64
CA SER A 11 -18.20 -17.66 -10.97
C SER A 11 -19.08 -16.52 -11.49
N PHE A 12 -18.83 -15.31 -11.05
CA PHE A 12 -19.55 -14.11 -11.53
C PHE A 12 -19.16 -13.75 -12.97
N LEU A 13 -17.86 -13.85 -13.31
CA LEU A 13 -17.38 -13.59 -14.66
C LEU A 13 -17.79 -14.66 -15.68
N ALA A 14 -17.98 -15.91 -15.27
CA ALA A 14 -18.45 -16.96 -16.15
C ALA A 14 -19.96 -16.85 -16.47
N ALA A 15 -20.76 -16.26 -15.59
CA ALA A 15 -22.20 -16.05 -15.83
C ALA A 15 -22.50 -14.86 -16.74
N ALA A 16 -21.60 -13.87 -16.83
CA ALA A 16 -21.74 -12.70 -17.69
C ALA A 16 -21.32 -12.95 -19.17
N GLY A 17 -20.62 -14.03 -19.44
CA GLY A 17 -20.05 -14.34 -20.78
C GLY A 17 -20.98 -15.05 -21.76
N VAL A 18 -22.17 -15.52 -21.36
CA VAL A 18 -23.02 -16.39 -22.20
C VAL A 18 -24.20 -15.67 -22.88
N THR A 19 -24.46 -14.40 -22.60
CA THR A 19 -25.61 -13.67 -23.13
C THR A 19 -25.31 -12.73 -24.29
N SER A 20 -24.09 -12.65 -24.81
CA SER A 20 -23.71 -11.70 -25.88
C SER A 20 -23.53 -12.29 -27.27
N ALA A 21 -23.87 -13.56 -27.53
CA ALA A 21 -23.62 -14.22 -28.81
C ALA A 21 -24.86 -14.43 -29.73
N ALA A 22 -26.01 -13.80 -29.47
CA ALA A 22 -27.25 -14.12 -30.20
C ALA A 22 -28.00 -12.93 -30.87
N LEU A 23 -27.36 -11.79 -31.14
CA LEU A 23 -28.01 -10.66 -31.81
C LEU A 23 -27.12 -9.94 -32.85
N ALA A 24 -26.64 -10.67 -33.83
CA ALA A 24 -25.99 -10.06 -35.00
C ALA A 24 -26.35 -10.80 -36.31
N LEU A 25 -27.64 -10.76 -36.70
CA LEU A 25 -28.08 -11.11 -38.07
C LEU A 25 -29.52 -10.63 -38.26
N THR A 26 -29.73 -9.33 -38.57
CA THR A 26 -30.80 -8.86 -39.48
C THR A 26 -30.84 -7.33 -39.44
N ALA A 27 -30.32 -6.69 -40.48
CA ALA A 27 -30.81 -5.41 -40.97
C ALA A 27 -30.12 -5.09 -42.32
N CYS A 28 -30.73 -5.51 -43.37
CA CYS A 28 -30.55 -4.87 -44.68
C CYS A 28 -31.95 -4.60 -45.25
N GLY A 29 -32.27 -3.32 -45.48
CA GLY A 29 -33.37 -2.98 -46.39
C GLY A 29 -34.47 -2.06 -45.79
N GLY A 30 -34.62 -0.84 -46.37
CA GLY A 30 -35.90 -0.17 -46.50
C GLY A 30 -36.12 1.17 -45.80
N SER A 31 -36.12 2.25 -46.59
CA SER A 31 -36.51 3.64 -46.22
C SER A 31 -37.91 3.81 -45.70
N SER A 32 -38.14 4.71 -44.75
CA SER A 32 -38.96 5.94 -44.78
C SER A 32 -39.57 6.34 -43.42
N SER A 33 -39.33 7.59 -43.12
CA SER A 33 -40.13 8.63 -42.37
C SER A 33 -40.77 8.33 -41.03
N SER A 34 -40.40 9.20 -40.10
CA SER A 34 -41.15 10.01 -39.16
C SER A 34 -41.41 9.51 -37.74
N THR A 35 -41.11 10.43 -36.87
CA THR A 35 -41.64 10.78 -35.51
C THR A 35 -41.00 10.17 -34.27
N ALA A 36 -40.58 11.14 -33.41
CA ALA A 36 -39.98 11.09 -32.11
C ALA A 36 -40.58 10.11 -31.09
N ALA A 37 -39.71 9.45 -30.39
CA ALA A 37 -39.90 9.10 -28.97
C ALA A 37 -38.52 8.88 -28.32
N SER A 38 -38.22 9.73 -27.34
CA SER A 38 -37.06 9.62 -26.46
C SER A 38 -37.09 8.32 -25.70
N SER A 39 -36.08 7.46 -25.90
CA SER A 39 -35.77 6.38 -24.99
C SER A 39 -34.26 6.35 -24.82
N ALA A 40 -33.82 6.73 -23.65
CA ALA A 40 -32.43 6.65 -23.23
C ALA A 40 -31.99 5.18 -23.26
N ALA A 41 -31.29 4.78 -24.31
CA ALA A 41 -30.55 3.52 -24.34
C ALA A 41 -29.20 3.77 -23.64
N SER A 42 -29.05 3.24 -22.44
CA SER A 42 -27.76 3.11 -21.77
C SER A 42 -26.90 2.19 -22.62
N GLY A 43 -26.07 2.78 -23.47
CA GLY A 43 -25.03 2.07 -24.18
C GLY A 43 -23.97 1.63 -23.20
N ALA A 44 -23.95 0.34 -22.86
CA ALA A 44 -22.78 -0.26 -22.25
C ALA A 44 -21.65 -0.26 -23.29
N SER A 45 -20.85 0.79 -23.27
CA SER A 45 -19.59 0.85 -24.01
C SER A 45 -18.62 -0.11 -23.34
N SER A 46 -18.39 -1.28 -23.93
CA SER A 46 -17.21 -2.08 -23.59
C SER A 46 -15.99 -1.31 -24.09
N ALA A 47 -15.45 -0.47 -23.18
CA ALA A 47 -14.15 0.13 -23.40
C ALA A 47 -13.12 -0.98 -23.49
N ALA A 48 -12.51 -1.15 -24.66
CA ALA A 48 -11.25 -1.86 -24.78
C ALA A 48 -10.30 -1.26 -23.73
N ALA A 49 -9.64 -2.13 -22.94
CA ALA A 49 -8.60 -1.71 -21.99
C ALA A 49 -7.40 -1.18 -22.80
N GLY A 50 -7.52 0.05 -23.27
CA GLY A 50 -6.40 0.86 -23.68
C GLY A 50 -5.68 1.28 -22.42
N THR A 51 -4.37 1.21 -22.39
CA THR A 51 -3.53 1.78 -21.35
C THR A 51 -3.90 3.26 -21.23
N ALA A 52 -4.71 3.61 -20.22
CA ALA A 52 -5.04 4.98 -19.92
C ALA A 52 -3.76 5.67 -19.45
N GLN A 53 -3.19 6.52 -20.30
CA GLN A 53 -2.05 7.34 -19.96
C GLN A 53 -2.56 8.66 -19.42
N GLY A 54 -2.44 8.82 -18.10
CA GLY A 54 -2.82 10.04 -17.42
C GLY A 54 -4.34 10.18 -17.19
N GLY A 55 -4.72 11.16 -16.43
CA GLY A 55 -6.09 11.46 -16.10
C GLY A 55 -6.20 12.10 -14.70
N THR A 56 -7.44 12.45 -14.33
CA THR A 56 -7.76 12.93 -12.99
C THR A 56 -8.61 11.88 -12.29
N LEU A 57 -8.14 11.41 -11.15
CA LEU A 57 -8.90 10.57 -10.23
C LEU A 57 -9.46 11.46 -9.13
N ASN A 58 -10.78 11.45 -8.96
CA ASN A 58 -11.44 12.12 -7.84
C ASN A 58 -11.77 11.08 -6.78
N ILE A 59 -11.18 11.23 -5.61
CA ILE A 59 -11.38 10.34 -4.46
C ILE A 59 -12.19 11.12 -3.41
N MET A 60 -13.21 10.48 -2.85
CA MET A 60 -13.95 11.02 -1.72
C MET A 60 -13.31 10.51 -0.43
N LEU A 61 -12.91 11.44 0.43
CA LEU A 61 -12.40 11.15 1.77
C LEU A 61 -13.55 11.32 2.79
N GLU A 62 -13.51 10.52 3.85
CA GLU A 62 -14.53 10.61 4.92
C GLU A 62 -14.39 11.88 5.75
N THR A 63 -13.16 12.34 5.97
CA THR A 63 -12.82 13.54 6.74
C THR A 63 -11.69 14.30 6.08
N GLU A 64 -11.37 15.48 6.60
CA GLU A 64 -10.19 16.25 6.22
C GLU A 64 -8.91 15.52 6.63
N VAL A 65 -7.88 15.56 5.76
CA VAL A 65 -6.53 15.08 6.05
C VAL A 65 -5.89 15.99 7.11
N GLN A 66 -5.53 15.44 8.26
CA GLN A 66 -4.99 16.23 9.37
C GLN A 66 -3.47 16.37 9.28
N SER A 67 -2.78 15.35 8.78
CA SER A 67 -1.33 15.36 8.60
C SER A 67 -0.92 14.51 7.41
N LEU A 68 0.09 14.97 6.68
CA LEU A 68 0.78 14.18 5.66
C LEU A 68 2.15 13.69 6.14
N ASP A 69 2.47 13.89 7.41
CA ASP A 69 3.70 13.37 8.02
C ASP A 69 3.44 11.99 8.61
N PRO A 70 4.05 10.91 8.07
CA PRO A 70 3.77 9.54 8.48
C PRO A 70 4.16 9.23 9.93
N GLN A 71 5.08 10.02 10.54
CA GLN A 71 5.48 9.80 11.93
C GLN A 71 4.58 10.49 12.96
N VAL A 72 3.72 11.43 12.55
CA VAL A 72 2.83 12.17 13.46
C VAL A 72 1.35 12.05 13.13
N ALA A 73 1.00 11.46 11.98
CA ALA A 73 -0.39 11.19 11.63
C ALA A 73 -1.01 10.18 12.62
N THR A 74 -2.27 10.40 13.00
CA THR A 74 -2.98 9.56 13.97
C THR A 74 -4.38 9.14 13.52
N ASP A 75 -4.86 9.63 12.39
CA ASP A 75 -6.20 9.36 11.87
C ASP A 75 -6.17 8.52 10.57
N GLY A 76 -7.24 7.74 10.36
CA GLY A 76 -7.34 6.81 9.25
C GLY A 76 -7.27 7.48 7.88
N THR A 77 -7.92 8.66 7.72
CA THR A 77 -7.94 9.39 6.44
C THR A 77 -6.52 9.86 6.05
N SER A 78 -5.74 10.36 7.03
CA SER A 78 -4.33 10.71 6.79
C SER A 78 -3.51 9.49 6.38
N PHE A 79 -3.70 8.33 7.04
CA PHE A 79 -2.99 7.10 6.68
C PHE A 79 -3.35 6.58 5.29
N GLU A 80 -4.62 6.64 4.88
CA GLU A 80 -5.04 6.27 3.53
C GLU A 80 -4.30 7.11 2.49
N VAL A 81 -4.28 8.44 2.66
CA VAL A 81 -3.57 9.33 1.72
C VAL A 81 -2.06 9.13 1.76
N ILE A 82 -1.46 8.92 2.94
CA ILE A 82 -0.03 8.63 3.06
C ILE A 82 0.33 7.33 2.32
N ALA A 83 -0.49 6.29 2.43
CA ALA A 83 -0.28 5.02 1.75
C ALA A 83 -0.35 5.12 0.21
N ASP A 84 -1.03 6.13 -0.33
CA ASP A 84 -1.12 6.35 -1.78
C ASP A 84 0.17 6.91 -2.39
N TYR A 85 1.06 7.53 -1.61
CA TYR A 85 2.28 8.16 -2.13
C TYR A 85 3.58 7.68 -1.47
N THR A 86 3.50 6.81 -0.45
CA THR A 86 4.68 6.25 0.22
C THR A 86 4.64 4.72 0.22
N ASP A 87 5.79 4.12 -0.04
CA ASP A 87 5.99 2.66 0.11
C ASP A 87 6.79 2.36 1.37
N GLY A 88 6.40 1.32 2.11
CA GLY A 88 7.20 0.75 3.19
C GLY A 88 8.26 -0.23 2.66
N LEU A 89 9.05 -0.83 3.56
CA LEU A 89 9.93 -1.95 3.23
C LEU A 89 9.13 -3.13 2.67
N MET A 90 8.03 -3.43 3.31
CA MET A 90 7.05 -4.45 2.94
C MET A 90 5.66 -3.81 2.88
N GLN A 91 4.73 -4.45 2.19
CA GLN A 91 3.34 -4.04 2.14
C GLN A 91 2.43 -5.25 2.40
N MET A 92 1.17 -4.98 2.73
CA MET A 92 0.15 -6.03 2.87
C MET A 92 -0.56 -6.22 1.53
N ASP A 93 -0.70 -7.46 1.09
CA ASP A 93 -1.54 -7.79 -0.06
C ASP A 93 -3.03 -7.88 0.31
N ALA A 94 -3.87 -8.20 -0.69
CA ALA A 94 -5.30 -8.32 -0.51
C ALA A 94 -5.73 -9.46 0.44
N ASP A 95 -4.85 -10.43 0.67
CA ASP A 95 -5.07 -11.58 1.55
C ASP A 95 -4.49 -11.33 2.96
N GLY A 96 -3.86 -10.16 3.17
CA GLY A 96 -3.24 -9.78 4.44
C GLY A 96 -1.86 -10.38 4.66
N ALA A 97 -1.21 -10.87 3.61
CA ALA A 97 0.16 -11.35 3.68
C ALA A 97 1.16 -10.21 3.45
N ALA A 98 2.28 -10.24 4.18
CA ALA A 98 3.38 -9.30 3.93
C ALA A 98 4.12 -9.69 2.65
N VAL A 99 4.18 -8.75 1.70
CA VAL A 99 4.86 -8.94 0.41
C VAL A 99 5.90 -7.84 0.20
N PRO A 100 6.92 -8.08 -0.65
CA PRO A 100 7.93 -7.10 -0.98
C PRO A 100 7.35 -5.77 -1.50
N ALA A 101 7.93 -4.64 -1.06
CA ALA A 101 7.64 -3.31 -1.57
C ALA A 101 8.94 -2.57 -1.91
N MET A 102 9.49 -1.74 -1.02
CA MET A 102 10.81 -1.12 -1.23
C MET A 102 11.95 -2.12 -1.01
N ALA A 103 11.77 -3.12 -0.15
CA ALA A 103 12.67 -4.26 -0.09
C ALA A 103 12.25 -5.31 -1.12
N GLU A 104 13.14 -5.70 -2.04
CA GLU A 104 12.90 -6.81 -2.98
C GLU A 104 12.97 -8.16 -2.27
N THR A 105 13.92 -8.29 -1.34
CA THR A 105 14.15 -9.49 -0.55
C THR A 105 14.60 -9.12 0.86
N TYR A 106 14.53 -10.10 1.75
CA TYR A 106 15.11 -9.96 3.09
C TYR A 106 15.64 -11.30 3.58
N ASP A 107 16.66 -11.23 4.41
CA ASP A 107 17.25 -12.37 5.11
C ASP A 107 16.98 -12.27 6.60
N ILE A 108 16.85 -13.41 7.26
CA ILE A 108 16.66 -13.49 8.71
C ILE A 108 17.81 -14.32 9.27
N SER A 109 18.48 -13.83 10.32
CA SER A 109 19.53 -14.58 11.02
C SER A 109 19.00 -15.87 11.64
N GLU A 110 19.89 -16.83 11.93
CA GLU A 110 19.52 -18.13 12.51
C GLU A 110 18.79 -17.99 13.86
N ASP A 111 19.12 -16.98 14.64
CA ASP A 111 18.47 -16.66 15.92
C ASP A 111 17.17 -15.84 15.76
N GLY A 112 16.83 -15.46 14.52
CA GLY A 112 15.62 -14.71 14.17
C GLY A 112 15.61 -13.24 14.64
N LYS A 113 16.74 -12.70 15.10
CA LYS A 113 16.79 -11.37 15.71
C LYS A 113 17.35 -10.29 14.79
N THR A 114 17.99 -10.66 13.69
CA THR A 114 18.51 -9.70 12.72
C THR A 114 17.80 -9.91 11.40
N TYR A 115 17.22 -8.85 10.87
CA TYR A 115 16.60 -8.79 9.56
C TYR A 115 17.44 -7.91 8.65
N THR A 116 17.86 -8.44 7.51
CA THR A 116 18.63 -7.71 6.50
C THR A 116 17.75 -7.53 5.26
N PHE A 117 17.36 -6.30 4.98
CA PHE A 117 16.52 -5.95 3.84
C PHE A 117 17.38 -5.46 2.67
N HIS A 118 17.10 -5.98 1.46
CA HIS A 118 17.75 -5.58 0.20
C HIS A 118 16.79 -4.70 -0.60
N LEU A 119 17.13 -3.42 -0.75
CA LEU A 119 16.27 -2.41 -1.36
C LEU A 119 16.35 -2.45 -2.88
N ARG A 120 15.19 -2.33 -3.55
CA ARG A 120 15.10 -2.12 -4.99
C ARG A 120 15.63 -0.74 -5.39
N ASP A 121 15.92 -0.57 -6.67
CA ASP A 121 16.18 0.76 -7.21
C ASP A 121 14.89 1.59 -7.23
N ALA A 122 14.94 2.72 -6.55
CA ALA A 122 13.84 3.67 -6.51
C ALA A 122 14.37 5.11 -6.40
N LYS A 123 13.49 6.06 -6.73
CA LYS A 123 13.79 7.49 -6.65
C LYS A 123 12.67 8.21 -5.93
N TRP A 124 13.06 9.22 -5.18
CA TRP A 124 12.15 10.22 -4.68
C TRP A 124 11.52 11.02 -5.82
N SER A 125 10.44 11.73 -5.54
CA SER A 125 9.76 12.60 -6.53
C SER A 125 10.65 13.71 -7.09
N ASN A 126 11.70 14.09 -6.39
CA ASN A 126 12.71 15.06 -6.84
C ASN A 126 13.80 14.44 -7.75
N GLY A 127 13.78 13.11 -7.93
CA GLY A 127 14.73 12.36 -8.76
C GLY A 127 15.96 11.82 -8.04
N GLU A 128 16.16 12.14 -6.75
CA GLU A 128 17.24 11.57 -5.92
C GLU A 128 16.99 10.09 -5.65
N ALA A 129 18.05 9.32 -5.43
CA ALA A 129 17.94 7.89 -5.11
C ALA A 129 17.38 7.71 -3.70
N VAL A 130 16.49 6.72 -3.53
CA VAL A 130 16.11 6.21 -2.21
C VAL A 130 17.17 5.25 -1.72
N THR A 131 17.62 5.46 -0.48
CA THR A 131 18.70 4.70 0.16
C THR A 131 18.28 4.10 1.49
N ALA A 132 19.05 3.15 2.02
CA ALA A 132 18.85 2.60 3.34
C ALA A 132 18.96 3.67 4.46
N ALA A 133 19.75 4.73 4.23
CA ALA A 133 19.87 5.84 5.18
C ALA A 133 18.56 6.61 5.36
N ASP A 134 17.70 6.68 4.33
CA ASP A 134 16.38 7.31 4.44
C ASP A 134 15.48 6.54 5.41
N PHE A 135 15.54 5.22 5.40
CA PHE A 135 14.80 4.36 6.34
C PHE A 135 15.35 4.51 7.77
N VAL A 136 16.68 4.54 7.93
CA VAL A 136 17.30 4.79 9.24
C VAL A 136 16.82 6.11 9.80
N PHE A 137 16.85 7.18 9.01
CA PHE A 137 16.36 8.49 9.41
C PHE A 137 14.87 8.47 9.81
N GLY A 138 14.02 7.85 8.99
CA GLY A 138 12.59 7.75 9.26
C GLY A 138 12.27 7.02 10.57
N TRP A 139 12.96 5.90 10.83
CA TRP A 139 12.75 5.12 12.05
C TRP A 139 13.32 5.82 13.29
N GLN A 140 14.50 6.44 13.18
CA GLN A 140 15.06 7.25 14.26
C GLN A 140 14.14 8.42 14.63
N ARG A 141 13.56 9.09 13.61
CA ARG A 141 12.61 10.17 13.83
C ARG A 141 11.32 9.69 14.51
N ALA A 142 10.83 8.48 14.17
CA ALA A 142 9.63 7.91 14.77
C ALA A 142 9.78 7.62 16.28
N VAL A 143 10.98 7.28 16.75
CA VAL A 143 11.27 7.01 18.17
C VAL A 143 11.81 8.23 18.92
N ASP A 144 12.15 9.32 18.22
CA ASP A 144 12.66 10.53 18.83
C ASP A 144 11.57 11.20 19.69
N PRO A 145 11.80 11.41 21.02
CA PRO A 145 10.85 12.12 21.87
C PRO A 145 10.47 13.51 21.36
N ALA A 146 11.38 14.18 20.62
CA ALA A 146 11.12 15.49 20.04
C ALA A 146 10.08 15.45 18.91
N THR A 147 9.91 14.34 18.23
CA THR A 147 8.86 14.12 17.21
C THR A 147 7.49 13.93 17.85
N ALA A 148 7.45 13.45 19.09
CA ALA A 148 6.21 13.14 19.83
C ALA A 148 5.25 12.22 19.04
N SER A 149 5.79 11.21 18.35
CA SER A 149 5.01 10.24 17.61
C SER A 149 4.14 9.39 18.55
N GLU A 150 2.83 9.42 18.40
CA GLU A 150 1.91 8.59 19.17
C GLU A 150 2.05 7.09 18.81
N TYR A 151 2.59 6.77 17.65
CA TYR A 151 2.82 5.41 17.17
C TYR A 151 4.25 4.90 17.35
N SER A 152 5.10 5.62 18.12
CA SER A 152 6.47 5.18 18.44
C SER A 152 6.52 3.79 19.07
N TYR A 153 5.49 3.39 19.84
CA TYR A 153 5.35 2.07 20.45
C TYR A 153 5.33 0.92 19.42
N MET A 154 5.03 1.20 18.15
CA MET A 154 5.11 0.19 17.08
C MET A 154 6.53 -0.33 16.92
N LEU A 155 7.54 0.49 17.19
CA LEU A 155 8.95 0.08 17.12
C LEU A 155 9.44 -0.51 18.44
N SER A 156 8.96 -0.04 19.61
CA SER A 156 9.38 -0.55 20.91
C SER A 156 8.62 -1.81 21.36
N ASP A 157 7.28 -1.74 21.40
CA ASP A 157 6.47 -2.79 22.03
C ASP A 157 6.08 -3.88 21.01
N ILE A 158 5.76 -3.49 19.78
CA ILE A 158 5.35 -4.43 18.73
C ILE A 158 6.57 -4.96 18.00
N GLY A 159 7.39 -4.06 17.42
CA GLY A 159 8.56 -4.42 16.63
C GLY A 159 9.74 -4.86 17.47
N GLN A 160 9.78 -4.49 18.76
CA GLN A 160 10.88 -4.82 19.69
C GLN A 160 12.27 -4.51 19.10
N VAL A 161 12.38 -3.38 18.41
CA VAL A 161 13.66 -2.92 17.86
C VAL A 161 14.59 -2.56 19.00
N VAL A 162 15.84 -3.01 18.91
CA VAL A 162 16.87 -2.77 19.93
C VAL A 162 16.95 -1.28 20.25
N ASN A 163 16.95 -0.95 21.55
CA ASN A 163 17.02 0.40 22.12
C ASN A 163 15.81 1.32 21.85
N ALA A 164 14.77 0.89 21.13
CA ALA A 164 13.64 1.76 20.81
C ALA A 164 12.94 2.27 22.08
N ALA A 165 12.71 1.42 23.07
CA ALA A 165 12.05 1.80 24.32
C ALA A 165 12.87 2.82 25.14
N GLU A 166 14.18 2.62 25.25
CA GLU A 166 15.08 3.52 25.98
C GLU A 166 15.22 4.89 25.28
N ILE A 167 15.17 4.90 23.93
CA ILE A 167 15.20 6.15 23.16
C ILE A 167 13.90 6.93 23.38
N ILE A 168 12.75 6.27 23.28
CA ILE A 168 11.43 6.90 23.54
C ILE A 168 11.36 7.45 24.95
N ALA A 169 11.97 6.76 25.94
CA ALA A 169 12.08 7.24 27.32
C ALA A 169 13.09 8.41 27.50
N GLY A 170 13.85 8.76 26.46
CA GLY A 170 14.90 9.78 26.52
C GLY A 170 16.18 9.35 27.24
N GLU A 171 16.38 8.04 27.42
CA GLU A 171 17.52 7.45 28.12
C GLU A 171 18.73 7.21 27.20
N LYS A 172 18.48 7.11 25.88
CA LYS A 172 19.51 6.90 24.86
C LYS A 172 19.33 7.87 23.67
N PRO A 173 20.41 8.18 22.96
CA PRO A 173 20.31 8.98 21.73
C PRO A 173 19.67 8.15 20.60
N VAL A 174 18.99 8.83 19.66
CA VAL A 174 18.29 8.20 18.51
C VAL A 174 19.24 7.39 17.62
N THR A 175 20.53 7.73 17.60
CA THR A 175 21.57 7.04 16.84
C THR A 175 21.85 5.62 17.34
N ASP A 176 21.43 5.28 18.55
CA ASP A 176 21.62 3.95 19.14
C ASP A 176 20.49 2.97 18.78
N LEU A 177 19.49 3.42 18.00
CA LEU A 177 18.43 2.54 17.52
C LEU A 177 19.01 1.36 16.74
N GLY A 178 18.49 0.16 16.98
CA GLY A 178 18.91 -1.08 16.32
C GLY A 178 18.55 -1.14 14.83
N VAL A 179 18.81 -0.06 14.09
CA VAL A 179 18.64 0.02 12.64
C VAL A 179 19.87 0.66 12.02
N THR A 180 20.42 0.04 10.97
CA THR A 180 21.68 0.48 10.36
C THR A 180 21.63 0.34 8.85
N ALA A 181 22.04 1.38 8.13
CA ALA A 181 22.34 1.29 6.70
C ALA A 181 23.77 0.69 6.55
N VAL A 182 23.83 -0.56 6.10
CA VAL A 182 25.12 -1.25 5.84
C VAL A 182 25.77 -0.65 4.60
N ASP A 183 24.96 -0.35 3.60
CA ASP A 183 25.28 0.39 2.39
C ASP A 183 24.01 1.09 1.87
N ASP A 184 24.05 1.70 0.68
CA ASP A 184 22.91 2.44 0.12
C ASP A 184 21.66 1.57 -0.12
N LYS A 185 21.82 0.25 -0.25
CA LYS A 185 20.76 -0.69 -0.61
C LYS A 185 20.49 -1.77 0.44
N THR A 186 21.28 -1.79 1.50
CA THR A 186 21.19 -2.82 2.54
C THR A 186 20.87 -2.19 3.89
N LEU A 187 19.69 -2.52 4.42
CA LEU A 187 19.24 -2.09 5.74
C LEU A 187 19.24 -3.28 6.70
N GLU A 188 19.93 -3.15 7.82
CA GLU A 188 19.91 -4.13 8.91
C GLU A 188 19.05 -3.63 10.06
N VAL A 189 18.18 -4.50 10.59
CA VAL A 189 17.32 -4.23 11.74
C VAL A 189 17.54 -5.30 12.80
N GLN A 190 17.85 -4.87 14.03
CA GLN A 190 18.09 -5.74 15.17
C GLN A 190 16.94 -5.71 16.15
N LEU A 191 16.47 -6.89 16.56
CA LEU A 191 15.33 -7.08 17.46
C LEU A 191 15.79 -7.68 18.79
N LEU A 192 15.10 -7.33 19.88
CA LEU A 192 15.36 -7.89 21.21
C LEU A 192 14.92 -9.36 21.31
N SER A 193 13.83 -9.70 20.66
CA SER A 193 13.29 -11.06 20.65
C SER A 193 12.70 -11.43 19.30
N LEU A 194 12.43 -12.73 19.11
CA LEU A 194 11.62 -13.20 17.98
C LEU A 194 10.24 -12.58 18.07
N ILE A 195 9.84 -11.86 17.03
CA ILE A 195 8.45 -11.41 16.89
C ILE A 195 7.64 -12.66 16.51
N HIS A 196 6.76 -13.10 17.41
CA HIS A 196 5.77 -14.11 17.05
C HIS A 196 4.65 -13.42 16.27
N ILE A 197 4.79 -13.43 14.97
CA ILE A 197 3.72 -13.02 14.05
C ILE A 197 2.83 -14.22 13.76
#